data_16b9f0ed8cfff5bd57f896d9989c19fd
#
_entry.id   16b9f0ed8cfff5bd57f896d9989c19fd
#
_cell.length_a   1.000
_cell.length_b   1.000
_cell.length_c   1.000
_cell.angle_alpha   90.00
_cell.angle_beta   90.00
_cell.angle_gamma   90.00
#
_symmetry.space_group_name_H-M   'P 1'
#
loop_
_entity.id
_entity.type
_entity.pdbx_description
1 polymer ?
#
loop_
_entity_poly.entity_id
_entity_poly.type
_entity_poly.pdbx_seq_one_letter_code
_entity_poly.pdbx_strand_id
1 'polypeptide(L)'
;MLDNRNYLKAISNIFIIAAFYVLSYGLWRVLILSPSTALSDLGSLFFIPHGVRILSAILFGWLGVVGTLVGEIYAPHITLDNPEASSIYDAGESLVGALSPMLAILILRWAGLWSPSLKTHQLFKKLNIKLLILIIFISSAINALLSNLITALNGEVSVRSPMTIFNFLVGDIAGAFFIMSLALIVMTRFNSYKK
;
A
#
# COMPACT_ATOMS: atom_id res chain seq x y z
N MET A 1 23.83 6.83 -20.93
CA MET A 1 24.03 5.46 -20.40
C MET A 1 23.84 5.51 -18.90
N LEU A 2 22.83 4.86 -18.35
CA LEU A 2 22.68 4.72 -16.90
C LEU A 2 23.76 3.75 -16.41
N ASP A 3 24.48 4.12 -15.36
CA ASP A 3 25.55 3.31 -14.77
C ASP A 3 24.96 1.97 -14.28
N ASN A 4 25.62 0.84 -14.60
CA ASN A 4 25.21 -0.52 -14.19
C ASN A 4 24.92 -0.62 -12.68
N ARG A 5 25.60 0.17 -11.85
CA ARG A 5 25.36 0.26 -10.41
C ARG A 5 23.97 0.81 -10.07
N ASN A 6 23.44 1.72 -10.88
CA ASN A 6 22.11 2.30 -10.63
C ASN A 6 20.99 1.31 -10.99
N TYR A 7 21.19 0.49 -12.02
CA TYR A 7 20.25 -0.58 -12.36
C TYR A 7 20.17 -1.66 -11.27
N LEU A 8 21.33 -2.11 -10.79
CA LEU A 8 21.38 -3.11 -9.71
C LEU A 8 20.71 -2.60 -8.44
N LYS A 9 20.91 -1.34 -8.07
CA LYS A 9 20.23 -0.72 -6.93
C LYS A 9 18.71 -0.64 -7.13
N ALA A 10 18.26 -0.27 -8.33
CA ALA A 10 16.82 -0.19 -8.62
C ALA A 10 16.17 -1.58 -8.52
N ILE A 11 16.78 -2.61 -9.11
CA ILE A 11 16.30 -4.00 -9.04
C ILE A 11 16.29 -4.48 -7.59
N SER A 12 17.36 -4.27 -6.83
CA SER A 12 17.42 -4.63 -5.41
C SER A 12 16.30 -3.97 -4.59
N ASN A 13 16.04 -2.69 -4.83
CA ASN A 13 14.95 -1.98 -4.15
C ASN A 13 13.58 -2.59 -4.47
N ILE A 14 13.32 -2.94 -5.75
CA ILE A 14 12.08 -3.59 -6.16
C ILE A 14 11.88 -4.91 -5.38
N PHE A 15 12.91 -5.76 -5.32
CA PHE A 15 12.84 -7.04 -4.60
C PHE A 15 12.63 -6.85 -3.08
N ILE A 16 13.33 -5.89 -2.46
CA ILE A 16 13.17 -5.58 -1.03
C ILE A 16 11.74 -5.13 -0.75
N ILE A 17 11.19 -4.24 -1.58
CA ILE A 17 9.82 -3.72 -1.42
C ILE A 17 8.81 -4.85 -1.62
N ALA A 18 8.97 -5.68 -2.65
CA ALA A 18 8.12 -6.84 -2.91
C ALA A 18 8.12 -7.82 -1.73
N ALA A 19 9.30 -8.16 -1.20
CA ALA A 19 9.43 -9.02 -0.04
C ALA A 19 8.74 -8.42 1.20
N PHE A 20 8.92 -7.12 1.44
CA PHE A 20 8.27 -6.43 2.55
C PHE A 20 6.75 -6.40 2.41
N TYR A 21 6.24 -6.25 1.18
CA TYR A 21 4.81 -6.35 0.90
C TYR A 21 4.27 -7.76 1.19
N VAL A 22 4.93 -8.81 0.66
CA VAL A 22 4.56 -10.21 0.89
C VAL A 22 4.54 -10.56 2.38
N LEU A 23 5.55 -10.11 3.13
CA LEU A 23 5.60 -10.30 4.58
C LEU A 23 4.44 -9.60 5.30
N SER A 24 4.11 -8.36 4.91
CA SER A 24 3.00 -7.62 5.50
C SER A 24 1.65 -8.26 5.20
N TYR A 25 1.49 -8.79 3.98
CA TYR A 25 0.29 -9.51 3.57
C TYR A 25 0.14 -10.84 4.33
N GLY A 26 1.21 -11.62 4.43
CA GLY A 26 1.23 -12.85 5.23
C GLY A 26 0.92 -12.60 6.70
N LEU A 27 1.53 -11.56 7.28
CA LEU A 27 1.25 -11.16 8.67
C LEU A 27 -0.21 -10.77 8.87
N TRP A 28 -0.76 -9.94 7.99
CA TRP A 28 -2.16 -9.54 8.01
C TRP A 28 -3.08 -10.76 7.93
N ARG A 29 -2.77 -11.70 7.04
CA ARG A 29 -3.55 -12.90 6.85
C ARG A 29 -3.55 -13.81 8.09
N VAL A 30 -2.37 -14.06 8.66
CA VAL A 30 -2.23 -14.92 9.85
C VAL A 30 -2.88 -14.30 11.09
N LEU A 31 -2.72 -12.99 11.30
CA LEU A 31 -3.21 -12.34 12.52
C LEU A 31 -4.70 -11.99 12.46
N ILE A 32 -5.22 -11.67 11.28
CA ILE A 32 -6.55 -11.05 11.15
C ILE A 32 -7.55 -11.96 10.41
N LEU A 33 -7.11 -12.65 9.36
CA LEU A 33 -7.99 -13.56 8.59
C LEU A 33 -7.99 -15.01 9.10
N SER A 34 -7.30 -15.33 10.19
CA SER A 34 -7.32 -16.69 10.73
C SER A 34 -8.76 -17.09 11.10
N PRO A 35 -9.26 -18.24 10.56
CA PRO A 35 -10.66 -18.67 10.75
C PRO A 35 -11.03 -18.93 12.21
N SER A 36 -10.02 -19.10 13.08
CA SER A 36 -10.19 -19.39 14.51
C SER A 36 -10.39 -18.15 15.39
N THR A 37 -10.31 -16.95 14.82
CA THR A 37 -10.41 -15.72 15.59
C THR A 37 -11.70 -14.97 15.25
N ALA A 38 -12.37 -14.44 16.28
CA ALA A 38 -13.50 -13.48 16.12
C ALA A 38 -13.09 -12.20 15.34
N LEU A 39 -11.82 -12.11 14.94
CA LEU A 39 -11.24 -11.03 14.15
C LEU A 39 -11.42 -11.22 12.63
N SER A 40 -11.90 -12.40 12.16
CA SER A 40 -12.12 -12.63 10.73
C SER A 40 -13.11 -11.62 10.12
N ASP A 41 -14.14 -11.23 10.88
CA ASP A 41 -15.10 -10.20 10.46
C ASP A 41 -14.48 -8.79 10.42
N LEU A 42 -13.38 -8.57 11.15
CA LEU A 42 -12.60 -7.34 11.15
C LEU A 42 -11.51 -7.33 10.07
N GLY A 43 -11.31 -8.43 9.35
CA GLY A 43 -10.24 -8.56 8.36
C GLY A 43 -10.30 -7.49 7.27
N SER A 44 -11.49 -7.09 6.87
CA SER A 44 -11.70 -6.00 5.93
C SER A 44 -11.49 -4.60 6.56
N LEU A 45 -11.54 -4.49 7.89
CA LEU A 45 -11.41 -3.21 8.62
C LEU A 45 -9.97 -2.86 9.01
N PHE A 46 -9.00 -3.70 8.71
CA PHE A 46 -7.59 -3.44 9.05
C PHE A 46 -6.64 -4.07 8.03
N PHE A 47 -6.37 -3.36 6.93
CA PHE A 47 -5.54 -3.87 5.84
C PHE A 47 -4.11 -3.30 5.88
N ILE A 48 -3.24 -3.96 6.63
CA ILE A 48 -1.82 -3.59 6.82
C ILE A 48 -1.06 -3.35 5.50
N PRO A 49 -1.23 -4.18 4.43
CA PRO A 49 -0.48 -4.02 3.19
C PRO A 49 -0.67 -2.66 2.52
N HIS A 50 -1.82 -1.98 2.69
CA HIS A 50 -2.03 -0.65 2.13
C HIS A 50 -1.06 0.39 2.68
N GLY A 51 -0.72 0.30 3.97
CA GLY A 51 0.31 1.15 4.57
C GLY A 51 1.69 0.95 3.95
N VAL A 52 2.03 -0.29 3.58
CA VAL A 52 3.28 -0.60 2.87
C VAL A 52 3.28 0.01 1.46
N ARG A 53 2.15 -0.03 0.73
CA ARG A 53 2.01 0.63 -0.58
C ARG A 53 2.29 2.13 -0.48
N ILE A 54 1.67 2.81 0.49
CA ILE A 54 1.86 4.25 0.71
C ILE A 54 3.31 4.57 1.09
N LEU A 55 3.88 3.84 2.04
CA LEU A 55 5.25 4.04 2.49
C LEU A 55 6.24 3.88 1.35
N SER A 56 6.08 2.82 0.55
CA SER A 56 6.92 2.53 -0.61
C SER A 56 6.82 3.62 -1.69
N ALA A 57 5.61 4.10 -2.00
CA ALA A 57 5.40 5.19 -2.95
C ALA A 57 6.05 6.50 -2.47
N ILE A 58 5.98 6.81 -1.18
CA ILE A 58 6.62 7.99 -0.58
C ILE A 58 8.14 7.89 -0.62
N LEU A 59 8.71 6.73 -0.25
CA LEU A 59 10.15 6.55 -0.12
C LEU A 59 10.87 6.35 -1.46
N PHE A 60 10.25 5.59 -2.36
CA PHE A 60 10.89 5.11 -3.60
C PHE A 60 10.19 5.59 -4.88
N GLY A 61 9.08 6.34 -4.78
CA GLY A 61 8.33 6.81 -5.94
C GLY A 61 7.85 5.66 -6.82
N TRP A 62 8.10 5.74 -8.13
CA TRP A 62 7.67 4.72 -9.09
C TRP A 62 8.33 3.35 -8.86
N LEU A 63 9.55 3.28 -8.32
CA LEU A 63 10.15 2.01 -7.92
C LEU A 63 9.35 1.35 -6.77
N GLY A 64 8.80 2.16 -5.88
CA GLY A 64 7.89 1.71 -4.83
C GLY A 64 6.61 1.09 -5.40
N VAL A 65 6.01 1.72 -6.41
CA VAL A 65 4.83 1.20 -7.12
C VAL A 65 5.13 -0.14 -7.79
N VAL A 66 6.23 -0.23 -8.53
CA VAL A 66 6.63 -1.49 -9.20
C VAL A 66 6.90 -2.59 -8.19
N GLY A 67 7.64 -2.28 -7.11
CA GLY A 67 7.95 -3.27 -6.07
C GLY A 67 6.70 -3.78 -5.34
N THR A 68 5.76 -2.89 -5.01
CA THR A 68 4.50 -3.31 -4.38
C THR A 68 3.61 -4.09 -5.34
N LEU A 69 3.55 -3.72 -6.62
CA LEU A 69 2.81 -4.49 -7.63
C LEU A 69 3.34 -5.91 -7.76
N VAL A 70 4.66 -6.08 -7.86
CA VAL A 70 5.29 -7.41 -7.87
C VAL A 70 4.93 -8.18 -6.59
N GLY A 71 5.07 -7.56 -5.43
CA GLY A 71 4.72 -8.18 -4.15
C GLY A 71 3.24 -8.59 -4.08
N GLU A 72 2.35 -7.77 -4.58
CA GLU A 72 0.91 -7.98 -4.58
C GLU A 72 0.47 -9.14 -5.47
N ILE A 73 1.07 -9.26 -6.65
CA ILE A 73 0.83 -10.40 -7.55
C ILE A 73 1.32 -11.70 -6.93
N TYR A 74 2.48 -11.70 -6.26
CA TYR A 74 3.05 -12.92 -5.69
C TYR A 74 2.52 -13.28 -4.29
N ALA A 75 2.05 -12.32 -3.50
CA ALA A 75 1.62 -12.57 -2.13
C ALA A 75 0.53 -13.65 -1.99
N PRO A 76 -0.55 -13.68 -2.80
CA PRO A 76 -1.55 -14.73 -2.74
C PRO A 76 -0.96 -16.12 -3.04
N HIS A 77 -0.08 -16.24 -4.04
CA HIS A 77 0.54 -17.52 -4.41
C HIS A 77 1.43 -18.12 -3.33
N ILE A 78 2.07 -17.27 -2.51
CA ILE A 78 2.96 -17.72 -1.43
C ILE A 78 2.17 -18.04 -0.15
N THR A 79 1.03 -17.35 0.06
CA THR A 79 0.31 -17.39 1.34
C THR A 79 -1.01 -18.16 1.28
N LEU A 80 -1.52 -18.50 0.08
CA LEU A 80 -2.73 -19.28 -0.12
C LEU A 80 -2.42 -20.77 -0.31
N ASP A 81 -3.25 -21.62 0.30
CA ASP A 81 -3.19 -23.08 0.11
C ASP A 81 -3.67 -23.50 -1.30
N ASN A 82 -4.32 -22.59 -2.04
CA ASN A 82 -4.82 -22.83 -3.39
C ASN A 82 -4.47 -21.65 -4.32
N PRO A 83 -3.34 -21.74 -5.04
CA PRO A 83 -2.87 -20.67 -5.92
C PRO A 83 -3.71 -20.49 -7.20
N GLU A 84 -4.59 -21.44 -7.56
CA GLU A 84 -5.43 -21.36 -8.75
C GLU A 84 -6.57 -20.34 -8.66
N ALA A 85 -6.78 -19.78 -7.46
CA ALA A 85 -7.80 -18.75 -7.24
C ALA A 85 -7.43 -17.37 -7.76
N SER A 86 -6.20 -17.13 -8.24
CA SER A 86 -5.79 -15.83 -8.77
C SER A 86 -6.20 -15.71 -10.24
N SER A 87 -7.24 -14.93 -10.48
CA SER A 87 -7.69 -14.62 -11.86
C SER A 87 -6.95 -13.40 -12.43
N ILE A 88 -7.09 -13.18 -13.74
CA ILE A 88 -6.60 -11.96 -14.43
C ILE A 88 -7.23 -10.68 -13.81
N TYR A 89 -8.33 -10.83 -13.10
CA TYR A 89 -9.06 -9.77 -12.39
C TYR A 89 -8.34 -9.32 -11.13
N ASP A 90 -7.69 -10.25 -10.42
CA ASP A 90 -6.83 -9.94 -9.28
C ASP A 90 -5.65 -9.07 -9.72
N ALA A 91 -5.17 -9.23 -10.97
CA ALA A 91 -4.14 -8.36 -11.54
C ALA A 91 -4.62 -6.91 -11.72
N GLY A 92 -5.89 -6.70 -12.07
CA GLY A 92 -6.48 -5.36 -12.18
C GLY A 92 -6.61 -4.68 -10.80
N GLU A 93 -7.10 -5.40 -9.81
CA GLU A 93 -7.18 -4.91 -8.43
C GLU A 93 -5.77 -4.64 -7.87
N SER A 94 -4.81 -5.53 -8.12
CA SER A 94 -3.41 -5.36 -7.73
C SER A 94 -2.79 -4.10 -8.37
N LEU A 95 -3.08 -3.86 -9.64
CA LEU A 95 -2.60 -2.65 -10.33
C LEU A 95 -3.17 -1.38 -9.69
N VAL A 96 -4.48 -1.37 -9.40
CA VAL A 96 -5.12 -0.24 -8.70
C VAL A 96 -4.53 -0.06 -7.31
N GLY A 97 -4.37 -1.14 -6.55
CA GLY A 97 -3.79 -1.11 -5.23
C GLY A 97 -2.39 -0.49 -5.22
N ALA A 98 -1.51 -0.94 -6.11
CA ALA A 98 -0.15 -0.44 -6.22
C ALA A 98 -0.09 1.03 -6.71
N LEU A 99 -1.00 1.45 -7.61
CA LEU A 99 -1.01 2.79 -8.20
C LEU A 99 -1.68 3.83 -7.29
N SER A 100 -2.66 3.46 -6.47
CA SER A 100 -3.47 4.39 -5.68
C SER A 100 -2.66 5.38 -4.83
N PRO A 101 -1.54 5.02 -4.15
CA PRO A 101 -0.73 5.97 -3.41
C PRO A 101 -0.01 6.97 -4.31
N MET A 102 0.45 6.52 -5.48
CA MET A 102 1.13 7.42 -6.42
C MET A 102 0.16 8.39 -7.05
N LEU A 103 -1.05 7.95 -7.38
CA LEU A 103 -2.12 8.83 -7.86
C LEU A 103 -2.48 9.88 -6.81
N ALA A 104 -2.59 9.50 -5.53
CA ALA A 104 -2.81 10.45 -4.44
C ALA A 104 -1.70 11.50 -4.37
N ILE A 105 -0.43 11.09 -4.47
CA ILE A 105 0.71 12.01 -4.49
C ILE A 105 0.65 12.95 -5.70
N LEU A 106 0.30 12.45 -6.88
CA LEU A 106 0.18 13.25 -8.11
C LEU A 106 -0.96 14.28 -8.00
N ILE A 107 -2.11 13.89 -7.44
CA ILE A 107 -3.23 14.81 -7.17
C ILE A 107 -2.78 15.93 -6.24
N LEU A 108 -2.08 15.61 -5.15
CA LEU A 108 -1.60 16.61 -4.20
C LEU A 108 -0.52 17.53 -4.80
N ARG A 109 0.30 17.01 -5.70
CA ARG A 109 1.24 17.82 -6.49
C ARG A 109 0.52 18.78 -7.43
N TRP A 110 -0.45 18.28 -8.15
CA TRP A 110 -1.28 19.09 -9.05
C TRP A 110 -2.04 20.18 -8.30
N ALA A 111 -2.55 19.88 -7.10
CA ALA A 111 -3.21 20.85 -6.21
C ALA A 111 -2.23 21.85 -5.55
N GLY A 112 -0.92 21.79 -5.85
CA GLY A 112 0.08 22.67 -5.26
C GLY A 112 0.39 22.43 -3.77
N LEU A 113 -0.16 21.35 -3.20
CA LEU A 113 0.04 20.99 -1.80
C LEU A 113 1.34 20.21 -1.56
N TRP A 114 1.91 19.65 -2.62
CA TRP A 114 3.19 18.94 -2.60
C TRP A 114 4.25 19.71 -3.34
N SER A 115 5.25 20.22 -2.63
CA SER A 115 6.39 20.87 -3.28
C SER A 115 7.43 19.84 -3.76
N PRO A 116 7.94 19.95 -5.00
CA PRO A 116 9.00 19.09 -5.53
C PRO A 116 10.32 19.21 -4.73
N SER A 117 10.50 20.29 -3.99
CA SER A 117 11.67 20.49 -3.11
C SER A 117 11.60 19.68 -1.80
N LEU A 118 10.45 19.09 -1.48
CA LEU A 118 10.31 18.16 -0.36
C LEU A 118 10.95 16.82 -0.75
N LYS A 119 12.27 16.72 -0.55
CA LYS A 119 12.95 15.44 -0.58
C LYS A 119 12.29 14.51 0.43
N THR A 120 12.11 13.26 0.08
CA THR A 120 11.46 12.22 0.90
C THR A 120 11.94 12.23 2.36
N HIS A 121 13.25 12.44 2.58
CA HIS A 121 13.84 12.59 3.90
C HIS A 121 13.31 13.82 4.68
N GLN A 122 12.87 14.87 4.00
CA GLN A 122 12.32 16.08 4.66
C GLN A 122 10.84 15.92 5.03
N LEU A 123 10.09 15.04 4.36
CA LEU A 123 8.72 14.68 4.75
C LEU A 123 8.69 14.11 6.17
N PHE A 124 9.65 13.24 6.49
CA PHE A 124 9.75 12.65 7.83
C PHE A 124 10.50 13.55 8.83
N LYS A 125 11.38 14.45 8.37
CA LYS A 125 12.15 15.34 9.23
C LYS A 125 11.41 16.64 9.62
N LYS A 126 10.51 17.13 8.74
CA LYS A 126 9.56 18.22 8.99
C LYS A 126 8.13 17.70 8.86
N LEU A 127 7.81 16.66 9.59
CA LEU A 127 6.56 15.92 9.49
C LEU A 127 5.38 16.83 9.14
N ASN A 128 5.04 16.86 7.86
CA ASN A 128 3.77 17.43 7.46
C ASN A 128 2.69 16.35 7.63
N ILE A 129 2.32 16.12 8.91
CA ILE A 129 1.29 15.13 9.28
C ILE A 129 0.02 15.34 8.48
N LYS A 130 -0.35 16.60 8.19
CA LYS A 130 -1.52 16.91 7.36
C LYS A 130 -1.41 16.31 5.97
N LEU A 131 -0.23 16.40 5.35
CA LEU A 131 0.00 15.86 4.02
C LEU A 131 -0.03 14.32 4.03
N LEU A 132 0.54 13.68 5.05
CA LEU A 132 0.47 12.22 5.22
C LEU A 132 -0.97 11.75 5.38
N ILE A 133 -1.76 12.43 6.21
CA ILE A 133 -3.18 12.12 6.38
C ILE A 133 -3.92 12.25 5.04
N LEU A 134 -3.68 13.31 4.27
CA LEU A 134 -4.30 13.49 2.95
C LEU A 134 -3.91 12.37 1.99
N ILE A 135 -2.64 11.95 1.95
CA ILE A 135 -2.21 10.82 1.10
C ILE A 135 -2.95 9.55 1.50
N ILE A 136 -3.05 9.25 2.80
CA ILE A 136 -3.76 8.08 3.29
C ILE A 136 -5.21 8.11 2.83
N PHE A 137 -5.95 9.19 3.09
CA PHE A 137 -7.36 9.29 2.74
C PHE A 137 -7.60 9.21 1.24
N ILE A 138 -6.86 9.98 0.43
CA ILE A 138 -7.04 10.02 -1.03
C ILE A 138 -6.65 8.67 -1.65
N SER A 139 -5.53 8.07 -1.22
CA SER A 139 -5.09 6.76 -1.69
C SER A 139 -6.12 5.67 -1.37
N SER A 140 -6.61 5.62 -0.13
CA SER A 140 -7.63 4.65 0.30
C SER A 140 -8.95 4.83 -0.47
N ALA A 141 -9.37 6.07 -0.71
CA ALA A 141 -10.57 6.36 -1.49
C ALA A 141 -10.42 5.91 -2.96
N ILE A 142 -9.28 6.20 -3.59
CA ILE A 142 -8.98 5.75 -4.95
C ILE A 142 -8.98 4.22 -5.00
N ASN A 143 -8.29 3.57 -4.08
CA ASN A 143 -8.22 2.11 -4.02
C ASN A 143 -9.62 1.50 -3.86
N ALA A 144 -10.40 1.95 -2.87
CA ALA A 144 -11.74 1.42 -2.62
C ALA A 144 -12.69 1.61 -3.81
N LEU A 145 -12.67 2.78 -4.45
CA LEU A 145 -13.57 3.08 -5.57
C LEU A 145 -13.17 2.33 -6.85
N LEU A 146 -11.89 2.35 -7.22
CA LEU A 146 -11.43 1.73 -8.47
C LEU A 146 -11.43 0.20 -8.39
N SER A 147 -11.06 -0.40 -7.26
CA SER A 147 -11.16 -1.86 -7.08
C SER A 147 -12.61 -2.33 -7.20
N ASN A 148 -13.56 -1.60 -6.59
CA ASN A 148 -14.97 -1.93 -6.75
C ASN A 148 -15.50 -1.74 -8.18
N LEU A 149 -15.01 -0.74 -8.91
CA LEU A 149 -15.35 -0.54 -10.31
C LEU A 149 -14.85 -1.71 -11.17
N ILE A 150 -13.62 -2.18 -10.95
CA ILE A 150 -13.07 -3.33 -11.66
C ILE A 150 -13.90 -4.58 -11.39
N THR A 151 -14.22 -4.89 -10.13
CA THR A 151 -15.08 -6.02 -9.75
C THR A 151 -16.44 -5.94 -10.45
N ALA A 152 -17.05 -4.75 -10.50
CA ALA A 152 -18.35 -4.55 -11.16
C ALA A 152 -18.29 -4.76 -12.69
N LEU A 153 -17.20 -4.31 -13.34
CA LEU A 153 -17.00 -4.48 -14.79
C LEU A 153 -16.79 -5.95 -15.19
N ASN A 154 -16.31 -6.78 -14.27
CA ASN A 154 -16.05 -8.20 -14.50
C ASN A 154 -17.29 -9.09 -14.44
N GLY A 155 -18.46 -8.50 -14.18
CA GLY A 155 -19.75 -9.24 -14.16
C GLY A 155 -19.93 -10.15 -12.96
N GLU A 156 -19.07 -10.06 -11.96
CA GLU A 156 -19.32 -10.68 -10.67
C GLU A 156 -20.52 -9.96 -10.04
N VAL A 157 -21.66 -10.63 -10.09
CA VAL A 157 -23.04 -10.12 -9.97
C VAL A 157 -23.37 -9.47 -8.60
N SER A 158 -22.51 -9.51 -7.66
CA SER A 158 -22.65 -8.73 -6.44
C SER A 158 -21.81 -7.47 -6.53
N VAL A 159 -22.35 -6.41 -7.10
CA VAL A 159 -21.91 -5.05 -6.75
C VAL A 159 -21.68 -5.06 -5.24
N ARG A 160 -20.43 -4.98 -4.82
CA ARG A 160 -20.12 -5.00 -3.37
C ARG A 160 -21.01 -3.97 -2.71
N SER A 161 -21.69 -4.37 -1.65
CA SER A 161 -22.64 -3.46 -0.98
C SER A 161 -21.91 -2.16 -0.60
N PRO A 162 -22.58 -1.01 -0.49
CA PRO A 162 -21.96 0.23 -0.01
C PRO A 162 -21.21 0.02 1.31
N MET A 163 -21.67 -0.89 2.15
CA MET A 163 -21.02 -1.26 3.42
C MET A 163 -19.67 -1.95 3.17
N THR A 164 -19.58 -2.81 2.17
CA THR A 164 -18.31 -3.46 1.80
C THR A 164 -17.29 -2.43 1.33
N ILE A 165 -17.69 -1.49 0.47
CA ILE A 165 -16.83 -0.38 0.01
C ILE A 165 -16.32 0.43 1.21
N PHE A 166 -17.22 0.76 2.13
CA PHE A 166 -16.89 1.50 3.34
C PHE A 166 -15.90 0.72 4.23
N ASN A 167 -16.10 -0.58 4.43
CA ASN A 167 -15.20 -1.42 5.20
C ASN A 167 -13.80 -1.48 4.58
N PHE A 168 -13.69 -1.60 3.24
CA PHE A 168 -12.43 -1.52 2.52
C PHE A 168 -11.71 -0.18 2.75
N LEU A 169 -12.45 0.93 2.62
CA LEU A 169 -11.91 2.28 2.85
C LEU A 169 -11.37 2.41 4.28
N VAL A 170 -12.15 1.99 5.27
CA VAL A 170 -11.74 2.05 6.69
C VAL A 170 -10.54 1.16 6.95
N GLY A 171 -10.52 -0.05 6.37
CA GLY A 171 -9.41 -1.00 6.52
C GLY A 171 -8.09 -0.47 5.95
N ASP A 172 -8.13 0.12 4.78
CA ASP A 172 -6.99 0.76 4.15
C ASP A 172 -6.46 1.92 5.00
N ILE A 173 -7.35 2.78 5.47
CA ILE A 173 -7.00 3.92 6.34
C ILE A 173 -6.35 3.41 7.64
N ALA A 174 -6.97 2.46 8.33
CA ALA A 174 -6.47 1.94 9.60
C ALA A 174 -5.10 1.25 9.45
N GLY A 175 -4.95 0.39 8.43
CA GLY A 175 -3.68 -0.27 8.11
C GLY A 175 -2.58 0.72 7.74
N ALA A 176 -2.91 1.76 6.98
CA ALA A 176 -1.97 2.81 6.61
C ALA A 176 -1.52 3.63 7.82
N PHE A 177 -2.43 4.03 8.70
CA PHE A 177 -2.07 4.73 9.94
C PHE A 177 -1.16 3.89 10.83
N PHE A 178 -1.41 2.59 10.93
CA PHE A 178 -0.58 1.69 11.71
C PHE A 178 0.87 1.65 11.18
N ILE A 179 1.06 1.37 9.90
CA ILE A 179 2.39 1.30 9.28
C ILE A 179 3.10 2.65 9.33
N MET A 180 2.40 3.76 9.06
CA MET A 180 2.99 5.08 9.12
C MET A 180 3.42 5.45 10.53
N SER A 181 2.63 5.12 11.55
CA SER A 181 2.99 5.33 12.96
C SER A 181 4.24 4.52 13.34
N LEU A 182 4.30 3.26 12.91
CA LEU A 182 5.47 2.42 13.13
C LEU A 182 6.72 2.98 12.45
N ALA A 183 6.61 3.40 11.19
CA ALA A 183 7.70 4.02 10.46
C ALA A 183 8.22 5.28 11.15
N LEU A 184 7.32 6.12 11.66
CA LEU A 184 7.67 7.32 12.43
C LEU A 184 8.44 7.01 13.71
N ILE A 185 7.97 6.02 14.48
CA ILE A 185 8.64 5.59 15.72
C ILE A 185 10.06 5.10 15.39
N VAL A 186 10.21 4.26 14.38
CA VAL A 186 11.51 3.73 13.95
C VAL A 186 12.45 4.87 13.55
N MET A 187 11.98 5.80 12.70
CA MET A 187 12.81 6.91 12.21
C MET A 187 13.21 7.90 13.31
N THR A 188 12.33 8.17 14.28
CA THR A 188 12.64 9.04 15.40
C THR A 188 13.69 8.42 16.32
N ARG A 189 13.61 7.11 16.57
CA ARG A 189 14.62 6.38 17.37
C ARG A 189 16.00 6.40 16.71
N PHE A 190 16.07 6.11 15.40
CA PHE A 190 17.35 6.14 14.67
C PHE A 190 18.01 7.53 14.64
N ASN A 191 17.23 8.60 14.57
CA ASN A 191 17.77 9.97 14.62
C ASN A 191 18.28 10.37 16.02
N SER A 192 17.78 9.76 17.08
CA SER A 192 18.25 10.03 18.47
C SER A 192 19.63 9.42 18.74
N TYR A 193 20.01 8.35 18.04
CA TYR A 193 21.32 7.70 18.19
C TYR A 193 22.46 8.39 17.40
N LYS A 194 22.13 9.36 16.55
CA LYS A 194 23.13 10.11 15.76
C LYS A 194 23.50 11.48 16.35
N LYS A 195 22.96 11.81 17.50
CA LYS A 195 23.32 12.99 18.31
C LYS A 195 24.17 12.56 19.49
#